data_fe6c9264876e8dccedb4bf64cd6019e2
#
_entry.id   fe6c9264876e8dccedb4bf64cd6019e2
#
_cell.length_a   1.000
_cell.length_b   1.000
_cell.length_c   1.000
_cell.angle_alpha   90.00
_cell.angle_beta   90.00
_cell.angle_gamma   90.00
#
_symmetry.space_group_name_H-M   'P 1'
#
loop_
_entity.id
_entity.type
_entity.pdbx_description
1 polymer ?
#
loop_
_entity_poly.entity_id
_entity_poly.type
_entity_poly.pdbx_seq_one_letter_code
_entity_poly.pdbx_strand_id
1 'polypeptide(L)'
;MTGILHALEWINKYIFSPLLPILIFGAGIYFAFSLRFFCITHPVKFLRVFFPKKEKGLKRDKDSISPFKAVTLALAGTLGVGNIIGVSAAIMTGGFGSIFWMWCSAIAAMMVKYAEIVLAVKSRIKLPDDKGVEKFHGGAMYYIKNGIFAAIFASLCIASSFFLGNIIQVKAAADAINSTFGVPPLIVGCVIALLCAIIIGGGVHNISDFTVKIIPVLSALYIAASLYIIIINGSRIPEAIHRIFADAFTPEASIGGIGGFLLCRSMRYGITRGLFSNEAGCGTAPIAHAEADTKHPAAQGCWGIFEVFTDTILLCSMTAFVVIFAFDSVGQSCITDTSGMLLAVKAYSLYLGDSAGMFISLSTAIFALATLVCWSHYGLEGVWYISRIIKKKRNTPIRFGMLRNMYIILYCVAAAIGGILSGDIIWAFSDFAVGIMTCMNIAAVMKNRKEITLETKSYFEPCHKYKTVLNHRQNLSTPCQNHQNSNHQTHQNLRSNHHNKVKNSLQPDHNF
;
A
#
# COMPACT_ATOMS: atom_id res chain seq x y z
N MET A 1 25.96 11.28 15.48
CA MET A 1 25.28 10.48 14.42
C MET A 1 25.29 8.98 14.77
N THR A 2 26.40 8.40 15.20
CA THR A 2 26.52 6.99 15.60
C THR A 2 25.54 6.55 16.69
N GLY A 3 25.32 7.36 17.74
CA GLY A 3 24.41 7.02 18.84
C GLY A 3 22.94 6.91 18.43
N ILE A 4 22.45 7.75 17.51
CA ILE A 4 21.07 7.70 16.99
C ILE A 4 20.90 6.45 16.12
N LEU A 5 21.86 6.16 15.27
CA LEU A 5 21.83 4.97 14.43
C LEU A 5 21.75 3.71 15.30
N HIS A 6 22.63 3.56 16.30
CA HIS A 6 22.60 2.42 17.22
C HIS A 6 21.27 2.30 17.99
N ALA A 7 20.68 3.43 18.41
CA ALA A 7 19.37 3.40 19.08
C ALA A 7 18.25 2.92 18.15
N LEU A 8 18.21 3.41 16.90
CA LEU A 8 17.24 2.96 15.89
C LEU A 8 17.42 1.49 15.55
N GLU A 9 18.65 1.03 15.32
CA GLU A 9 18.96 -0.38 15.06
C GLU A 9 18.57 -1.28 16.23
N TRP A 10 18.83 -0.84 17.46
CA TRP A 10 18.42 -1.58 18.67
C TRP A 10 16.90 -1.73 18.73
N ILE A 11 16.13 -0.64 18.54
CA ILE A 11 14.67 -0.66 18.54
C ILE A 11 14.15 -1.57 17.43
N ASN A 12 14.67 -1.43 16.20
CA ASN A 12 14.27 -2.24 15.06
C ASN A 12 14.54 -3.73 15.32
N LYS A 13 15.71 -4.05 15.84
CA LYS A 13 16.15 -5.44 16.09
C LYS A 13 15.39 -6.11 17.24
N TYR A 14 15.22 -5.42 18.36
CA TYR A 14 14.70 -6.03 19.58
C TYR A 14 13.22 -5.77 19.85
N ILE A 15 12.64 -4.74 19.24
CA ILE A 15 11.24 -4.39 19.44
C ILE A 15 10.44 -4.72 18.16
N PHE A 16 10.73 -4.08 17.03
CA PHE A 16 9.89 -4.24 15.83
C PHE A 16 10.09 -5.59 15.14
N SER A 17 11.31 -6.10 15.08
CA SER A 17 11.58 -7.39 14.43
C SER A 17 10.78 -8.57 15.01
N PRO A 18 10.58 -8.73 16.33
CA PRO A 18 9.67 -9.73 16.88
C PRO A 18 8.21 -9.29 16.91
N LEU A 19 7.92 -8.00 17.12
CA LEU A 19 6.55 -7.50 17.31
C LEU A 19 5.72 -7.51 16.01
N LEU A 20 6.30 -7.06 14.89
CA LEU A 20 5.56 -6.95 13.63
C LEU A 20 5.06 -8.29 13.11
N PRO A 21 5.85 -9.37 13.09
CA PRO A 21 5.34 -10.71 12.77
C PRO A 21 4.15 -11.11 13.63
N ILE A 22 4.23 -10.94 14.96
CA ILE A 22 3.15 -11.30 15.89
C ILE A 22 1.88 -10.52 15.55
N LEU A 23 1.99 -9.22 15.30
CA LEU A 23 0.85 -8.37 14.96
C LEU A 23 0.21 -8.76 13.62
N ILE A 24 1.02 -9.00 12.58
CA ILE A 24 0.53 -9.36 11.25
C ILE A 24 -0.10 -10.74 11.24
N PHE A 25 0.57 -11.75 11.82
CA PHE A 25 0.01 -13.10 11.92
C PHE A 25 -1.23 -13.11 12.81
N GLY A 26 -1.18 -12.47 13.98
CA GLY A 26 -2.32 -12.41 14.89
C GLY A 26 -3.54 -11.75 14.24
N ALA A 27 -3.36 -10.59 13.60
CA ALA A 27 -4.43 -9.90 12.90
C ALA A 27 -4.89 -10.67 11.65
N GLY A 28 -3.97 -11.20 10.85
CA GLY A 28 -4.27 -11.98 9.66
C GLY A 28 -5.08 -13.24 9.95
N ILE A 29 -4.66 -14.01 10.94
CA ILE A 29 -5.37 -15.21 11.41
C ILE A 29 -6.75 -14.81 11.97
N TYR A 30 -6.82 -13.77 12.81
CA TYR A 30 -8.08 -13.29 13.32
C TYR A 30 -9.07 -12.95 12.21
N PHE A 31 -8.63 -12.20 11.18
CA PHE A 31 -9.52 -11.84 10.06
C PHE A 31 -9.85 -13.04 9.18
N ALA A 32 -8.94 -13.98 8.95
CA ALA A 32 -9.23 -15.20 8.21
C ALA A 32 -10.42 -15.97 8.84
N PHE A 33 -10.38 -16.17 10.16
CA PHE A 33 -11.47 -16.85 10.88
C PHE A 33 -12.72 -15.98 11.01
N SER A 34 -12.59 -14.70 11.40
CA SER A 34 -13.72 -13.78 11.59
C SER A 34 -14.52 -13.55 10.31
N LEU A 35 -13.84 -13.54 9.17
CA LEU A 35 -14.42 -13.37 7.85
C LEU A 35 -14.76 -14.72 7.17
N ARG A 36 -14.63 -15.84 7.91
CA ARG A 36 -14.99 -17.20 7.48
C ARG A 36 -14.34 -17.63 6.18
N PHE A 37 -13.08 -17.25 5.96
CA PHE A 37 -12.33 -17.59 4.76
C PHE A 37 -13.11 -17.31 3.47
N PHE A 38 -13.73 -16.13 3.36
CA PHE A 38 -14.66 -15.80 2.26
C PHE A 38 -14.08 -16.02 0.86
N CYS A 39 -12.77 -15.94 0.69
CA CYS A 39 -12.10 -16.23 -0.58
C CYS A 39 -12.32 -17.70 -1.01
N ILE A 40 -12.39 -18.62 -0.03
CA ILE A 40 -12.58 -20.05 -0.23
C ILE A 40 -14.07 -20.41 -0.21
N THR A 41 -14.85 -19.82 0.69
CA THR A 41 -16.28 -20.12 0.84
C THR A 41 -17.16 -19.48 -0.23
N HIS A 42 -16.70 -18.38 -0.84
CA HIS A 42 -17.41 -17.68 -1.91
C HIS A 42 -16.51 -17.40 -3.14
N PRO A 43 -15.83 -18.42 -3.72
CA PRO A 43 -14.78 -18.23 -4.72
C PRO A 43 -15.29 -17.54 -6.00
N VAL A 44 -16.49 -17.89 -6.46
CA VAL A 44 -17.09 -17.29 -7.65
C VAL A 44 -17.35 -15.80 -7.47
N LYS A 45 -17.83 -15.39 -6.28
CA LYS A 45 -18.12 -13.99 -5.99
C LYS A 45 -16.83 -13.19 -5.79
N PHE A 46 -15.81 -13.79 -5.17
CA PHE A 46 -14.47 -13.24 -5.04
C PHE A 46 -13.85 -13.00 -6.43
N LEU A 47 -13.82 -14.00 -7.30
CA LEU A 47 -13.24 -13.88 -8.64
C LEU A 47 -14.00 -12.89 -9.53
N ARG A 48 -15.33 -12.76 -9.39
CA ARG A 48 -16.10 -11.75 -10.15
C ARG A 48 -15.71 -10.31 -9.88
N VAL A 49 -15.07 -10.01 -8.76
CA VAL A 49 -14.56 -8.66 -8.46
C VAL A 49 -13.54 -8.21 -9.51
N PHE A 50 -12.70 -9.13 -9.98
CA PHE A 50 -11.63 -8.84 -10.93
C PHE A 50 -12.12 -8.71 -12.38
N PHE A 51 -13.32 -9.27 -12.67
CA PHE A 51 -13.94 -9.24 -13.98
C PHE A 51 -15.34 -8.58 -13.94
N PRO A 52 -15.42 -7.27 -13.62
CA PRO A 52 -16.71 -6.61 -13.49
C PRO A 52 -17.43 -6.57 -14.85
N LYS A 53 -18.70 -6.97 -14.87
CA LYS A 53 -19.54 -6.78 -16.05
C LYS A 53 -19.70 -5.28 -16.28
N LYS A 54 -19.51 -4.83 -17.54
CA LYS A 54 -19.81 -3.45 -17.94
C LYS A 54 -21.30 -3.18 -17.74
N GLU A 55 -21.64 -2.45 -16.69
CA GLU A 55 -23.01 -1.95 -16.52
C GLU A 55 -23.22 -0.79 -17.51
N LYS A 56 -24.11 -1.00 -18.49
CA LYS A 56 -24.51 0.03 -19.43
C LYS A 56 -25.27 1.11 -18.65
N GLY A 57 -24.82 2.37 -18.76
CA GLY A 57 -25.56 3.55 -18.28
C GLY A 57 -25.09 4.17 -16.96
N LEU A 58 -24.17 3.60 -16.19
CA LEU A 58 -23.58 4.30 -15.06
C LEU A 58 -22.49 5.28 -15.53
N LYS A 59 -22.75 6.57 -15.32
CA LYS A 59 -21.71 7.60 -15.45
C LYS A 59 -20.70 7.39 -14.32
N ARG A 60 -19.47 7.03 -14.66
CA ARG A 60 -18.35 7.06 -13.70
C ARG A 60 -18.16 8.50 -13.22
N ASP A 61 -17.86 8.65 -11.95
CA ASP A 61 -17.40 9.93 -11.41
C ASP A 61 -16.11 10.31 -12.14
N LYS A 62 -16.10 11.43 -12.88
CA LYS A 62 -14.98 11.84 -13.73
C LYS A 62 -13.70 12.10 -12.92
N ASP A 63 -13.86 12.36 -11.64
CA ASP A 63 -12.79 12.80 -10.74
C ASP A 63 -12.22 11.64 -9.88
N SER A 64 -12.78 10.43 -10.00
CA SER A 64 -12.29 9.22 -9.34
C SER A 64 -11.58 8.27 -10.30
N ILE A 65 -10.69 7.42 -9.78
CA ILE A 65 -9.97 6.43 -10.57
C ILE A 65 -10.69 5.07 -10.52
N SER A 66 -10.53 4.24 -11.57
CA SER A 66 -11.15 2.91 -11.57
C SER A 66 -10.51 2.00 -10.51
N PRO A 67 -11.22 0.95 -10.01
CA PRO A 67 -10.65 -0.03 -9.09
C PRO A 67 -9.33 -0.64 -9.57
N PHE A 68 -9.22 -0.93 -10.87
CA PHE A 68 -7.98 -1.43 -11.47
C PHE A 68 -6.85 -0.39 -11.47
N LYS A 69 -7.14 0.89 -11.74
CA LYS A 69 -6.14 1.96 -11.63
C LYS A 69 -5.69 2.14 -10.19
N ALA A 70 -6.59 2.01 -9.21
CA ALA A 70 -6.24 2.11 -7.79
C ALA A 70 -5.30 0.97 -7.36
N VAL A 71 -5.57 -0.27 -7.78
CA VAL A 71 -4.66 -1.38 -7.45
C VAL A 71 -3.33 -1.28 -8.19
N THR A 72 -3.30 -0.83 -9.45
CA THR A 72 -2.01 -0.62 -10.15
C THR A 72 -1.21 0.52 -9.54
N LEU A 73 -1.87 1.55 -9.00
CA LEU A 73 -1.24 2.61 -8.22
C LEU A 73 -0.65 2.04 -6.91
N ALA A 74 -1.41 1.23 -6.16
CA ALA A 74 -0.91 0.57 -4.95
C ALA A 74 0.23 -0.41 -5.26
N LEU A 75 0.09 -1.23 -6.32
CA LEU A 75 1.16 -2.12 -6.80
C LEU A 75 2.42 -1.34 -7.20
N ALA A 76 2.29 -0.12 -7.74
CA ALA A 76 3.46 0.71 -8.02
C ALA A 76 4.22 1.07 -6.74
N GLY A 77 3.51 1.26 -5.62
CA GLY A 77 4.12 1.50 -4.31
C GLY A 77 4.86 0.29 -3.76
N THR A 78 4.32 -0.91 -3.96
CA THR A 78 4.84 -2.16 -3.41
C THR A 78 5.80 -2.87 -4.36
N LEU A 79 5.54 -2.89 -5.68
CA LEU A 79 6.42 -3.47 -6.69
C LEU A 79 7.63 -2.57 -6.95
N GLY A 80 8.54 -2.56 -6.00
CA GLY A 80 9.76 -1.77 -6.04
C GLY A 80 11.01 -2.65 -5.99
N VAL A 81 12.04 -2.09 -5.42
CA VAL A 81 13.31 -2.80 -5.20
C VAL A 81 13.17 -3.97 -4.22
N GLY A 82 12.10 -4.00 -3.42
CA GLY A 82 11.82 -5.07 -2.45
C GLY A 82 11.71 -6.45 -3.08
N ASN A 83 11.08 -6.58 -4.24
CA ASN A 83 10.86 -7.85 -4.93
C ASN A 83 12.14 -8.43 -5.55
N ILE A 84 13.14 -7.62 -5.80
CA ILE A 84 14.42 -8.01 -6.40
C ILE A 84 15.51 -8.04 -5.32
N ILE A 85 15.83 -6.89 -4.76
CA ILE A 85 16.91 -6.72 -3.78
C ILE A 85 16.50 -7.32 -2.42
N GLY A 86 15.26 -7.08 -1.99
CA GLY A 86 14.77 -7.56 -0.70
C GLY A 86 14.75 -9.09 -0.60
N VAL A 87 14.33 -9.78 -1.68
CA VAL A 87 14.34 -11.25 -1.75
C VAL A 87 15.77 -11.78 -1.74
N SER A 88 16.65 -11.21 -2.58
CA SER A 88 18.06 -11.60 -2.62
C SER A 88 18.75 -11.37 -1.28
N ALA A 89 18.50 -10.24 -0.64
CA ALA A 89 19.01 -9.94 0.71
C ALA A 89 18.43 -10.89 1.76
N ALA A 90 17.15 -11.30 1.67
CA ALA A 90 16.56 -12.29 2.56
C ALA A 90 17.29 -13.63 2.47
N ILE A 91 17.58 -14.09 1.26
CA ILE A 91 18.33 -15.34 1.02
C ILE A 91 19.77 -15.22 1.57
N MET A 92 20.45 -14.12 1.29
CA MET A 92 21.85 -13.93 1.75
C MET A 92 21.94 -13.87 3.27
N THR A 93 21.02 -13.19 3.93
CA THR A 93 21.09 -12.95 5.38
C THR A 93 20.28 -13.96 6.20
N GLY A 94 19.16 -14.42 5.68
CA GLY A 94 18.22 -15.33 6.36
C GLY A 94 18.29 -16.78 5.91
N GLY A 95 19.03 -17.08 4.82
CA GLY A 95 19.03 -18.40 4.20
C GLY A 95 17.82 -18.64 3.31
N PHE A 96 17.78 -19.81 2.67
CA PHE A 96 16.68 -20.20 1.77
C PHE A 96 15.34 -20.34 2.49
N GLY A 97 15.33 -20.73 3.75
CA GLY A 97 14.13 -20.84 4.59
C GLY A 97 13.39 -19.51 4.79
N SER A 98 14.05 -18.38 4.55
CA SER A 98 13.39 -17.06 4.57
C SER A 98 12.25 -16.96 3.56
N ILE A 99 12.30 -17.69 2.44
CA ILE A 99 11.25 -17.70 1.42
C ILE A 99 9.99 -18.39 1.92
N PHE A 100 10.11 -19.50 2.67
CA PHE A 100 8.97 -20.14 3.31
C PHE A 100 8.24 -19.18 4.26
N TRP A 101 8.97 -18.47 5.11
CA TRP A 101 8.40 -17.52 6.06
C TRP A 101 7.83 -16.27 5.38
N MET A 102 8.39 -15.88 4.24
CA MET A 102 7.83 -14.84 3.38
C MET A 102 6.47 -15.25 2.82
N TRP A 103 6.29 -16.50 2.36
CA TRP A 103 4.98 -17.02 1.93
C TRP A 103 3.96 -17.08 3.07
N CYS A 104 4.37 -17.59 4.22
CA CYS A 104 3.50 -17.62 5.41
C CYS A 104 3.03 -16.22 5.81
N SER A 105 3.96 -15.25 5.83
CA SER A 105 3.61 -13.87 6.15
C SER A 105 2.67 -13.24 5.11
N ALA A 106 2.85 -13.55 3.82
CA ALA A 106 2.00 -13.02 2.76
C ALA A 106 0.56 -13.53 2.88
N ILE A 107 0.35 -14.81 3.24
CA ILE A 107 -1.00 -15.36 3.46
C ILE A 107 -1.72 -14.60 4.59
N ALA A 108 -1.05 -14.34 5.70
CA ALA A 108 -1.60 -13.55 6.79
C ALA A 108 -1.81 -12.08 6.38
N ALA A 109 -0.83 -11.52 5.68
CA ALA A 109 -0.82 -10.16 5.19
C ALA A 109 -1.97 -9.85 4.21
N MET A 110 -2.39 -10.83 3.37
CA MET A 110 -3.56 -10.68 2.49
C MET A 110 -4.82 -10.30 3.26
N MET A 111 -5.05 -10.91 4.41
CA MET A 111 -6.24 -10.63 5.22
C MET A 111 -6.15 -9.28 5.93
N VAL A 112 -4.96 -8.88 6.36
CA VAL A 112 -4.72 -7.56 6.93
C VAL A 112 -4.89 -6.48 5.87
N LYS A 113 -4.31 -6.66 4.68
CA LYS A 113 -4.44 -5.75 3.53
C LYS A 113 -5.90 -5.57 3.12
N TYR A 114 -6.67 -6.66 3.04
CA TYR A 114 -8.11 -6.62 2.83
C TYR A 114 -8.81 -5.73 3.85
N ALA A 115 -8.53 -5.95 5.14
CA ALA A 115 -9.19 -5.28 6.24
C ALA A 115 -8.91 -3.75 6.26
N GLU A 116 -7.64 -3.36 6.05
CA GLU A 116 -7.26 -1.94 6.02
C GLU A 116 -7.86 -1.19 4.82
N ILE A 117 -7.96 -1.84 3.64
CA ILE A 117 -8.58 -1.25 2.46
C ILE A 117 -10.10 -1.11 2.63
N VAL A 118 -10.78 -2.12 3.20
CA VAL A 118 -12.21 -2.02 3.54
C VAL A 118 -12.46 -0.80 4.42
N LEU A 119 -11.64 -0.59 5.46
CA LEU A 119 -11.78 0.57 6.34
C LEU A 119 -11.48 1.88 5.61
N ALA A 120 -10.44 1.93 4.79
CA ALA A 120 -10.08 3.15 4.08
C ALA A 120 -11.17 3.62 3.12
N VAL A 121 -11.74 2.69 2.36
CA VAL A 121 -12.87 3.00 1.45
C VAL A 121 -14.13 3.37 2.24
N LYS A 122 -14.38 2.75 3.39
CA LYS A 122 -15.52 3.07 4.26
C LYS A 122 -15.40 4.43 4.93
N SER A 123 -14.19 4.82 5.33
CA SER A 123 -13.93 6.05 6.11
C SER A 123 -13.48 7.23 5.26
N ARG A 124 -13.32 7.04 3.95
CA ARG A 124 -12.93 8.11 3.02
C ARG A 124 -13.94 9.24 3.03
N ILE A 125 -13.44 10.43 2.76
CA ILE A 125 -14.26 11.64 2.65
C ILE A 125 -14.12 12.21 1.24
N LYS A 126 -15.17 12.86 0.74
CA LYS A 126 -15.18 13.53 -0.55
C LYS A 126 -15.13 15.05 -0.31
N LEU A 127 -14.11 15.71 -0.79
CA LEU A 127 -13.87 17.14 -0.56
C LEU A 127 -13.29 17.78 -1.82
N PRO A 128 -13.61 19.07 -2.06
CA PRO A 128 -13.02 19.80 -3.16
C PRO A 128 -11.53 20.08 -2.91
N ASP A 129 -10.74 19.94 -3.96
CA ASP A 129 -9.36 20.42 -4.01
C ASP A 129 -9.31 21.96 -4.20
N ASP A 130 -8.11 22.53 -4.32
CA ASP A 130 -7.92 23.98 -4.54
C ASP A 130 -8.53 24.53 -5.83
N LYS A 131 -8.89 23.63 -6.77
CA LYS A 131 -9.54 23.96 -8.04
C LYS A 131 -11.06 23.72 -8.02
N GLY A 132 -11.60 23.34 -6.86
CA GLY A 132 -13.02 23.01 -6.67
C GLY A 132 -13.43 21.63 -7.20
N VAL A 133 -12.48 20.79 -7.62
CA VAL A 133 -12.73 19.43 -8.06
C VAL A 133 -12.87 18.51 -6.85
N GLU A 134 -14.00 17.82 -6.72
CA GLU A 134 -14.25 16.88 -5.62
C GLU A 134 -13.41 15.61 -5.76
N LYS A 135 -12.60 15.31 -4.76
CA LYS A 135 -11.75 14.12 -4.70
C LYS A 135 -12.01 13.31 -3.44
N PHE A 136 -11.79 12.00 -3.55
CA PHE A 136 -11.76 11.14 -2.38
C PHE A 136 -10.42 11.28 -1.66
N HIS A 137 -10.49 11.45 -0.36
CA HIS A 137 -9.36 11.47 0.56
C HIS A 137 -9.53 10.33 1.57
N GLY A 138 -8.53 9.49 1.74
CA GLY A 138 -8.61 8.32 2.61
C GLY A 138 -7.26 7.77 3.02
N GLY A 139 -7.28 6.65 3.72
CA GLY A 139 -6.08 6.01 4.27
C GLY A 139 -6.18 5.89 5.79
N ALA A 140 -5.11 5.38 6.44
CA ALA A 140 -5.14 5.05 7.86
C ALA A 140 -5.47 6.24 8.77
N MET A 141 -5.00 7.44 8.44
CA MET A 141 -5.26 8.66 9.19
C MET A 141 -6.75 9.03 9.27
N TYR A 142 -7.62 8.49 8.40
CA TYR A 142 -9.05 8.79 8.41
C TYR A 142 -9.86 7.81 9.27
N TYR A 143 -9.37 6.58 9.52
CA TYR A 143 -10.04 5.63 10.40
C TYR A 143 -9.37 5.49 11.79
N ILE A 144 -8.21 6.09 12.01
CA ILE A 144 -7.61 6.26 13.34
C ILE A 144 -8.44 7.30 14.09
N LYS A 145 -9.30 6.85 15.03
CA LYS A 145 -10.28 7.73 15.73
C LYS A 145 -9.65 8.82 16.60
N ASN A 146 -8.43 8.60 17.11
CA ASN A 146 -7.72 9.59 17.91
C ASN A 146 -6.97 10.56 17.00
N GLY A 147 -7.32 11.84 17.02
CA GLY A 147 -6.75 12.86 16.15
C GLY A 147 -5.24 13.08 16.32
N ILE A 148 -4.69 12.87 17.53
CA ILE A 148 -3.24 12.98 17.78
C ILE A 148 -2.53 11.82 17.08
N PHE A 149 -2.97 10.58 17.28
CA PHE A 149 -2.39 9.43 16.60
C PHE A 149 -2.55 9.50 15.08
N ALA A 150 -3.69 9.99 14.59
CA ALA A 150 -3.89 10.21 13.16
C ALA A 150 -2.90 11.25 12.58
N ALA A 151 -2.63 12.34 13.32
CA ALA A 151 -1.64 13.34 12.93
C ALA A 151 -0.20 12.79 12.98
N ILE A 152 0.14 11.97 13.99
CA ILE A 152 1.44 11.28 14.06
C ILE A 152 1.59 10.33 12.87
N PHE A 153 0.55 9.53 12.56
CA PHE A 153 0.56 8.65 11.40
C PHE A 153 0.80 9.41 10.09
N ALA A 154 0.07 10.52 9.88
CA ALA A 154 0.24 11.35 8.69
C ALA A 154 1.66 11.95 8.59
N SER A 155 2.25 12.38 9.72
CA SER A 155 3.63 12.90 9.78
C SER A 155 4.65 11.82 9.45
N LEU A 156 4.46 10.59 9.99
CA LEU A 156 5.32 9.45 9.67
C LEU A 156 5.17 9.02 8.20
N CYS A 157 3.95 9.08 7.65
CA CYS A 157 3.70 8.81 6.24
C CYS A 157 4.45 9.80 5.32
N ILE A 158 4.45 11.11 5.67
CA ILE A 158 5.24 12.13 4.98
C ILE A 158 6.73 11.79 5.06
N ALA A 159 7.25 11.52 6.26
CA ALA A 159 8.66 11.18 6.43
C ALA A 159 9.05 9.92 5.66
N SER A 160 8.25 8.83 5.78
CA SER A 160 8.48 7.58 5.07
C SER A 160 8.45 7.77 3.55
N SER A 161 7.64 8.71 3.04
CA SER A 161 7.64 9.01 1.60
C SER A 161 9.00 9.53 1.11
N PHE A 162 9.71 10.33 1.91
CA PHE A 162 11.05 10.82 1.58
C PHE A 162 12.13 9.74 1.70
N PHE A 163 12.04 8.87 2.71
CA PHE A 163 13.08 7.88 2.97
C PHE A 163 12.81 6.57 2.23
N LEU A 164 11.75 5.85 2.60
CA LEU A 164 11.40 4.54 2.04
C LEU A 164 10.97 4.62 0.58
N GLY A 165 10.04 5.52 0.30
CA GLY A 165 9.45 5.69 -1.03
C GLY A 165 10.30 6.46 -2.02
N ASN A 166 11.38 7.11 -1.57
CA ASN A 166 12.21 7.95 -2.41
C ASN A 166 13.70 7.55 -2.34
N ILE A 167 14.41 7.98 -1.31
CA ILE A 167 15.89 7.88 -1.27
C ILE A 167 16.36 6.43 -1.40
N ILE A 168 15.73 5.46 -0.71
CA ILE A 168 16.07 4.04 -0.81
C ILE A 168 15.86 3.52 -2.23
N GLN A 169 14.76 3.90 -2.87
CA GLN A 169 14.45 3.46 -4.23
C GLN A 169 15.44 4.02 -5.24
N VAL A 170 15.75 5.34 -5.14
CA VAL A 170 16.73 5.98 -6.03
C VAL A 170 18.11 5.39 -5.82
N LYS A 171 18.53 5.15 -4.58
CA LYS A 171 19.82 4.52 -4.27
C LYS A 171 19.94 3.17 -4.93
N ALA A 172 18.94 2.32 -4.78
CA ALA A 172 18.92 0.99 -5.39
C ALA A 172 18.95 1.04 -6.93
N ALA A 173 18.18 1.96 -7.54
CA ALA A 173 18.21 2.18 -8.99
C ALA A 173 19.58 2.68 -9.46
N ALA A 174 20.17 3.63 -8.71
CA ALA A 174 21.49 4.18 -9.04
C ALA A 174 22.59 3.13 -8.94
N ASP A 175 22.57 2.28 -7.91
CA ASP A 175 23.53 1.19 -7.75
C ASP A 175 23.37 0.15 -8.87
N ALA A 176 22.14 -0.19 -9.25
CA ALA A 176 21.84 -1.10 -10.35
C ALA A 176 22.37 -0.57 -11.71
N ILE A 177 22.08 0.68 -12.03
CA ILE A 177 22.50 1.32 -13.28
C ILE A 177 24.02 1.54 -13.28
N ASN A 178 24.60 1.95 -12.15
CA ASN A 178 26.05 2.15 -12.04
C ASN A 178 26.81 0.82 -12.22
N SER A 179 26.37 -0.26 -11.59
CA SER A 179 27.02 -1.58 -11.70
C SER A 179 26.99 -2.16 -13.11
N THR A 180 25.98 -1.81 -13.92
CA THR A 180 25.80 -2.37 -15.26
C THR A 180 26.31 -1.46 -16.37
N PHE A 181 26.12 -0.15 -16.24
CA PHE A 181 26.42 0.83 -17.30
C PHE A 181 27.51 1.83 -16.91
N GLY A 182 28.04 1.80 -15.69
CA GLY A 182 29.06 2.75 -15.21
C GLY A 182 28.54 4.20 -15.06
N VAL A 183 27.23 4.42 -15.12
CA VAL A 183 26.66 5.78 -15.01
C VAL A 183 26.76 6.28 -13.57
N PRO A 184 27.31 7.49 -13.33
CA PRO A 184 27.43 8.04 -11.99
C PRO A 184 26.07 8.12 -11.26
N PRO A 185 25.98 7.69 -9.96
CA PRO A 185 24.75 7.65 -9.20
C PRO A 185 23.98 8.99 -9.14
N LEU A 186 24.67 10.10 -9.11
CA LEU A 186 24.07 11.43 -9.13
C LEU A 186 23.28 11.71 -10.42
N ILE A 187 23.83 11.30 -11.56
CA ILE A 187 23.15 11.46 -12.87
C ILE A 187 21.86 10.66 -12.89
N VAL A 188 21.90 9.40 -12.41
CA VAL A 188 20.71 8.55 -12.31
C VAL A 188 19.65 9.20 -11.40
N GLY A 189 20.07 9.71 -10.23
CA GLY A 189 19.18 10.44 -9.30
C GLY A 189 18.53 11.67 -9.96
N CYS A 190 19.30 12.48 -10.68
CA CYS A 190 18.78 13.65 -11.39
C CYS A 190 17.78 13.29 -12.49
N VAL A 191 18.05 12.22 -13.26
CA VAL A 191 17.12 11.73 -14.31
C VAL A 191 15.81 11.23 -13.68
N ILE A 192 15.90 10.43 -12.62
CA ILE A 192 14.71 9.93 -11.90
C ILE A 192 13.93 11.10 -11.29
N ALA A 193 14.59 12.09 -10.69
CA ALA A 193 13.95 13.28 -10.13
C ALA A 193 13.19 14.09 -11.20
N LEU A 194 13.78 14.28 -12.38
CA LEU A 194 13.14 14.98 -13.50
C LEU A 194 11.90 14.23 -14.00
N LEU A 195 12.01 12.93 -14.24
CA LEU A 195 10.86 12.10 -14.66
C LEU A 195 9.76 12.11 -13.60
N CYS A 196 10.12 12.00 -12.33
CA CYS A 196 9.21 12.06 -11.21
C CYS A 196 8.47 13.41 -11.16
N ALA A 197 9.18 14.53 -11.32
CA ALA A 197 8.59 15.87 -11.34
C ALA A 197 7.54 16.05 -12.46
N ILE A 198 7.82 15.53 -13.64
CA ILE A 198 6.90 15.58 -14.79
C ILE A 198 5.62 14.78 -14.48
N ILE A 199 5.75 13.57 -13.93
CA ILE A 199 4.61 12.70 -13.66
C ILE A 199 3.75 13.25 -12.52
N ILE A 200 4.37 13.67 -11.40
CA ILE A 200 3.67 14.15 -10.20
C ILE A 200 3.00 15.51 -10.46
N GLY A 201 3.56 16.33 -11.34
CA GLY A 201 3.02 17.65 -11.69
C GLY A 201 1.55 17.62 -12.13
N GLY A 202 1.14 16.54 -12.81
CA GLY A 202 -0.24 16.33 -13.26
C GLY A 202 -1.21 15.76 -12.22
N GLY A 203 -0.73 15.47 -10.98
CA GLY A 203 -1.56 14.93 -9.89
C GLY A 203 -1.90 13.45 -10.06
N VAL A 204 -2.85 12.95 -9.24
CA VAL A 204 -3.18 11.52 -9.12
C VAL A 204 -3.62 10.87 -10.43
N HIS A 205 -4.29 11.60 -11.33
CA HIS A 205 -4.70 11.06 -12.62
C HIS A 205 -3.49 10.70 -13.50
N ASN A 206 -2.50 11.59 -13.60
CA ASN A 206 -1.28 11.32 -14.35
C ASN A 206 -0.48 10.18 -13.71
N ILE A 207 -0.40 10.16 -12.38
CA ILE A 207 0.24 9.09 -11.62
C ILE A 207 -0.44 7.75 -11.93
N SER A 208 -1.76 7.68 -11.83
CA SER A 208 -2.51 6.45 -12.10
C SER A 208 -2.46 6.03 -13.58
N ASP A 209 -2.42 6.98 -14.51
CA ASP A 209 -2.29 6.70 -15.94
C ASP A 209 -0.89 6.18 -16.30
N PHE A 210 0.15 6.67 -15.63
CA PHE A 210 1.51 6.15 -15.73
C PHE A 210 1.58 4.72 -15.16
N THR A 211 1.11 4.51 -13.95
CA THR A 211 1.23 3.21 -13.26
C THR A 211 0.42 2.11 -13.95
N VAL A 212 -0.80 2.40 -14.45
CA VAL A 212 -1.63 1.40 -15.16
C VAL A 212 -1.01 0.92 -16.47
N LYS A 213 -0.14 1.70 -17.08
CA LYS A 213 0.56 1.33 -18.32
C LYS A 213 1.86 0.58 -18.01
N ILE A 214 2.64 1.09 -17.06
CA ILE A 214 4.01 0.61 -16.82
C ILE A 214 4.01 -0.66 -15.96
N ILE A 215 3.24 -0.69 -14.86
CA ILE A 215 3.31 -1.79 -13.89
C ILE A 215 2.91 -3.14 -14.50
N PRO A 216 1.77 -3.29 -15.21
CA PRO A 216 1.42 -4.59 -15.78
C PRO A 216 2.42 -5.06 -16.84
N VAL A 217 2.92 -4.15 -17.68
CA VAL A 217 3.87 -4.49 -18.76
C VAL A 217 5.21 -4.93 -18.16
N LEU A 218 5.76 -4.14 -17.23
CA LEU A 218 7.04 -4.44 -16.61
C LEU A 218 6.98 -5.73 -15.77
N SER A 219 5.90 -5.92 -15.00
CA SER A 219 5.68 -7.14 -14.24
C SER A 219 5.55 -8.37 -15.15
N ALA A 220 4.81 -8.25 -16.27
CA ALA A 220 4.70 -9.34 -17.24
C ALA A 220 6.04 -9.72 -17.86
N LEU A 221 6.87 -8.73 -18.23
CA LEU A 221 8.23 -8.98 -18.77
C LEU A 221 9.12 -9.63 -17.71
N TYR A 222 9.06 -9.15 -16.46
CA TYR A 222 9.83 -9.72 -15.35
C TYR A 222 9.42 -11.17 -15.07
N ILE A 223 8.10 -11.44 -15.02
CA ILE A 223 7.55 -12.79 -14.85
C ILE A 223 7.97 -13.68 -16.02
N ALA A 224 7.89 -13.21 -17.26
CA ALA A 224 8.26 -14.00 -18.43
C ALA A 224 9.76 -14.39 -18.41
N ALA A 225 10.66 -13.44 -18.09
CA ALA A 225 12.08 -13.70 -17.96
C ALA A 225 12.39 -14.72 -16.84
N SER A 226 11.76 -14.53 -15.66
CA SER A 226 11.94 -15.44 -14.53
C SER A 226 11.37 -16.83 -14.82
N LEU A 227 10.17 -16.89 -15.42
CA LEU A 227 9.52 -18.15 -15.78
C LEU A 227 10.31 -18.93 -16.81
N TYR A 228 10.91 -18.25 -17.79
CA TYR A 228 11.83 -18.88 -18.74
C TYR A 228 12.99 -19.57 -18.01
N ILE A 229 13.66 -18.87 -17.07
CA ILE A 229 14.75 -19.45 -16.27
C ILE A 229 14.25 -20.66 -15.45
N ILE A 230 13.07 -20.54 -14.84
CA ILE A 230 12.49 -21.62 -14.03
C ILE A 230 12.19 -22.85 -14.89
N ILE A 231 11.66 -22.67 -16.10
CA ILE A 231 11.31 -23.78 -17.01
C ILE A 231 12.58 -24.50 -17.48
N ILE A 232 13.62 -23.80 -17.89
CA ILE A 232 14.87 -24.44 -18.35
C ILE A 232 15.63 -25.14 -17.21
N ASN A 233 15.40 -24.73 -15.96
CA ASN A 233 15.95 -25.36 -14.76
C ASN A 233 14.89 -26.22 -14.01
N GLY A 234 13.85 -26.70 -14.69
CA GLY A 234 12.73 -27.42 -14.10
C GLY A 234 13.14 -28.64 -13.25
N SER A 235 14.20 -29.33 -13.62
CA SER A 235 14.77 -30.45 -12.86
C SER A 235 15.31 -30.04 -11.47
N ARG A 236 15.67 -28.78 -11.28
CA ARG A 236 16.20 -28.23 -9.99
C ARG A 236 15.09 -27.73 -9.05
N ILE A 237 13.83 -27.67 -9.51
CA ILE A 237 12.71 -27.20 -8.68
C ILE A 237 12.53 -28.03 -7.40
N PRO A 238 12.53 -29.40 -7.46
CA PRO A 238 12.38 -30.21 -6.25
C PRO A 238 13.47 -29.94 -5.22
N GLU A 239 14.73 -29.78 -5.67
CA GLU A 239 15.85 -29.46 -4.80
C GLU A 239 15.70 -28.06 -4.17
N ALA A 240 15.32 -27.04 -4.95
CA ALA A 240 15.09 -25.70 -4.43
C ALA A 240 13.98 -25.68 -3.37
N ILE A 241 12.87 -26.39 -3.62
CA ILE A 241 11.78 -26.54 -2.65
C ILE A 241 12.29 -27.24 -1.39
N HIS A 242 13.04 -28.36 -1.53
CA HIS A 242 13.63 -29.06 -0.39
C HIS A 242 14.52 -28.12 0.45
N ARG A 243 15.41 -27.34 -0.18
CA ARG A 243 16.28 -26.36 0.50
C ARG A 243 15.46 -25.31 1.25
N ILE A 244 14.38 -24.77 0.63
CA ILE A 244 13.50 -23.79 1.28
C ILE A 244 12.89 -24.36 2.55
N PHE A 245 12.32 -25.58 2.49
CA PHE A 245 11.69 -26.20 3.65
C PHE A 245 12.70 -26.69 4.70
N ALA A 246 13.79 -27.30 4.30
CA ALA A 246 14.82 -27.78 5.22
C ALA A 246 15.43 -26.64 6.04
N ASP A 247 15.73 -25.50 5.39
CA ASP A 247 16.35 -24.36 6.04
C ASP A 247 15.35 -23.51 6.87
N ALA A 248 14.05 -23.64 6.57
CA ALA A 248 13.00 -22.94 7.35
C ALA A 248 12.83 -23.50 8.77
N PHE A 249 13.18 -24.78 9.00
CA PHE A 249 12.97 -25.51 10.25
C PHE A 249 14.28 -26.08 10.79
N THR A 250 15.33 -25.26 10.85
CA THR A 250 16.64 -25.69 11.41
C THR A 250 16.54 -26.05 12.88
N PRO A 251 17.41 -26.99 13.39
CA PRO A 251 17.40 -27.42 14.79
C PRO A 251 17.59 -26.30 15.81
N GLU A 252 18.27 -25.22 15.44
CA GLU A 252 18.49 -24.04 16.28
C GLU A 252 17.15 -23.33 16.63
N ALA A 253 16.17 -23.38 15.73
CA ALA A 253 14.82 -22.88 15.98
C ALA A 253 14.05 -23.75 16.99
N SER A 254 14.35 -25.05 17.06
CA SER A 254 13.65 -26.03 17.89
C SER A 254 14.11 -26.04 19.33
N ILE A 255 15.39 -25.73 19.61
CA ILE A 255 16.02 -25.83 20.93
C ILE A 255 15.62 -24.67 21.86
N GLY A 256 15.31 -23.50 21.29
CA GLY A 256 14.94 -22.29 22.04
C GLY A 256 13.48 -22.18 22.47
N GLY A 257 12.64 -23.19 22.22
CA GLY A 257 11.19 -23.09 22.42
C GLY A 257 10.54 -21.95 21.61
N ILE A 258 9.40 -21.40 22.08
CA ILE A 258 8.68 -20.32 21.37
C ILE A 258 9.60 -19.08 21.18
N GLY A 259 10.43 -18.74 22.15
CA GLY A 259 11.36 -17.62 22.07
C GLY A 259 12.46 -17.82 21.03
N GLY A 260 13.07 -19.01 20.97
CA GLY A 260 14.08 -19.35 19.96
C GLY A 260 13.52 -19.43 18.55
N PHE A 261 12.29 -19.93 18.41
CA PHE A 261 11.56 -19.97 17.14
C PHE A 261 11.29 -18.56 16.58
N LEU A 262 10.83 -17.61 17.40
CA LEU A 262 10.62 -16.23 17.00
C LEU A 262 11.92 -15.47 16.66
N LEU A 263 13.06 -15.97 17.12
CA LEU A 263 14.38 -15.41 16.85
C LEU A 263 15.12 -16.14 15.71
N CYS A 264 14.53 -17.18 15.15
CA CYS A 264 15.09 -17.89 14.00
C CYS A 264 15.42 -16.91 12.87
N ARG A 265 16.66 -16.98 12.39
CA ARG A 265 17.20 -16.05 11.39
C ARG A 265 16.37 -16.04 10.11
N SER A 266 16.03 -17.21 9.56
CA SER A 266 15.22 -17.36 8.35
C SER A 266 13.80 -16.77 8.51
N MET A 267 13.15 -17.03 9.65
CA MET A 267 11.83 -16.49 9.94
C MET A 267 11.85 -14.96 10.04
N ARG A 268 12.79 -14.40 10.80
CA ARG A 268 12.89 -12.96 10.99
C ARG A 268 13.11 -12.23 9.67
N TYR A 269 14.08 -12.65 8.87
CA TYR A 269 14.38 -11.99 7.60
C TYR A 269 13.29 -12.24 6.56
N GLY A 270 12.73 -13.46 6.49
CA GLY A 270 11.65 -13.78 5.56
C GLY A 270 10.42 -12.91 5.80
N ILE A 271 9.96 -12.82 7.05
CA ILE A 271 8.77 -12.01 7.39
C ILE A 271 9.05 -10.53 7.19
N THR A 272 10.18 -10.02 7.70
CA THR A 272 10.49 -8.58 7.61
C THR A 272 10.61 -8.14 6.14
N ARG A 273 11.30 -8.91 5.30
CA ARG A 273 11.45 -8.57 3.87
C ARG A 273 10.16 -8.78 3.08
N GLY A 274 9.34 -9.78 3.45
CA GLY A 274 7.99 -9.94 2.89
C GLY A 274 7.09 -8.75 3.19
N LEU A 275 7.04 -8.30 4.44
CA LEU A 275 6.27 -7.13 4.86
C LEU A 275 6.78 -5.82 4.24
N PHE A 276 8.10 -5.69 4.11
CA PHE A 276 8.72 -4.56 3.43
C PHE A 276 8.30 -4.51 1.96
N SER A 277 8.19 -5.67 1.28
CA SER A 277 7.76 -5.75 -0.11
C SER A 277 6.28 -5.39 -0.27
N ASN A 278 5.38 -6.07 0.44
CA ASN A 278 3.94 -5.92 0.24
C ASN A 278 3.27 -4.81 1.05
N GLU A 279 3.98 -4.18 1.99
CA GLU A 279 3.50 -3.07 2.85
C GLU A 279 2.17 -3.35 3.58
N ALA A 280 1.77 -4.62 3.75
CA ALA A 280 0.54 -4.95 4.43
C ALA A 280 0.61 -4.60 5.92
N GLY A 281 -0.45 -3.99 6.43
CA GLY A 281 -0.51 -3.50 7.80
C GLY A 281 0.19 -2.15 8.01
N CYS A 282 0.95 -1.63 7.04
CA CYS A 282 1.58 -0.32 7.12
C CYS A 282 0.56 0.83 7.02
N GLY A 283 -0.58 0.61 6.34
CA GLY A 283 -1.63 1.62 6.16
C GLY A 283 -1.38 2.61 5.02
N THR A 284 -0.40 2.36 4.16
CA THR A 284 -0.02 3.20 3.01
C THR A 284 -0.85 2.89 1.77
N ALA A 285 -0.89 1.64 1.31
CA ALA A 285 -1.70 1.22 0.17
C ALA A 285 -3.20 1.58 0.28
N PRO A 286 -3.84 1.56 1.48
CA PRO A 286 -5.19 2.09 1.68
C PRO A 286 -5.42 3.50 1.15
N ILE A 287 -4.39 4.35 1.04
CA ILE A 287 -4.50 5.70 0.48
C ILE A 287 -4.88 5.64 -1.00
N ALA A 288 -4.15 4.84 -1.79
CA ALA A 288 -4.44 4.64 -3.21
C ALA A 288 -5.81 3.99 -3.43
N HIS A 289 -6.13 2.98 -2.64
CA HIS A 289 -7.40 2.26 -2.75
C HIS A 289 -8.63 3.09 -2.36
N ALA A 290 -8.47 4.09 -1.48
CA ALA A 290 -9.55 4.98 -1.09
C ALA A 290 -10.06 5.86 -2.24
N GLU A 291 -9.23 6.13 -3.25
CA GLU A 291 -9.61 6.93 -4.43
C GLU A 291 -10.42 6.15 -5.47
N ALA A 292 -10.54 4.82 -5.32
CA ALA A 292 -11.23 3.98 -6.29
C ALA A 292 -12.73 4.30 -6.38
N ASP A 293 -13.24 4.44 -7.61
CA ASP A 293 -14.69 4.46 -7.88
C ASP A 293 -15.27 3.05 -7.68
N THR A 294 -15.60 2.75 -6.45
CA THR A 294 -16.14 1.44 -6.06
C THR A 294 -17.45 1.61 -5.32
N LYS A 295 -18.41 0.73 -5.63
CA LYS A 295 -19.74 0.71 -5.00
C LYS A 295 -19.72 0.11 -3.58
N HIS A 296 -18.73 -0.72 -3.29
CA HIS A 296 -18.69 -1.44 -2.03
C HIS A 296 -17.26 -1.59 -1.49
N PRO A 297 -17.00 -1.25 -0.20
CA PRO A 297 -15.67 -1.35 0.41
C PRO A 297 -15.05 -2.74 0.29
N ALA A 298 -15.84 -3.81 0.51
CA ALA A 298 -15.34 -5.18 0.44
C ALA A 298 -14.89 -5.60 -0.96
N ALA A 299 -15.50 -5.04 -2.02
CA ALA A 299 -15.04 -5.29 -3.39
C ALA A 299 -13.64 -4.71 -3.61
N GLN A 300 -13.38 -3.50 -3.12
CA GLN A 300 -12.04 -2.91 -3.20
C GLN A 300 -11.04 -3.66 -2.31
N GLY A 301 -11.46 -4.13 -1.14
CA GLY A 301 -10.63 -4.98 -0.27
C GLY A 301 -10.09 -6.24 -0.97
N CYS A 302 -10.89 -6.88 -1.85
CA CYS A 302 -10.43 -8.05 -2.63
C CYS A 302 -9.23 -7.73 -3.52
N TRP A 303 -9.13 -6.50 -4.05
CA TRP A 303 -7.96 -6.06 -4.82
C TRP A 303 -6.69 -6.00 -3.95
N GLY A 304 -6.81 -5.74 -2.64
CA GLY A 304 -5.66 -5.82 -1.73
C GLY A 304 -5.13 -7.24 -1.53
N ILE A 305 -6.00 -8.25 -1.57
CA ILE A 305 -5.57 -9.66 -1.58
C ILE A 305 -4.79 -9.96 -2.87
N PHE A 306 -5.30 -9.51 -4.00
CA PHE A 306 -4.64 -9.64 -5.29
C PHE A 306 -3.28 -8.92 -5.33
N GLU A 307 -3.20 -7.74 -4.71
CA GLU A 307 -1.96 -6.95 -4.59
C GLU A 307 -0.87 -7.76 -3.87
N VAL A 308 -1.13 -8.26 -2.65
CA VAL A 308 -0.15 -9.04 -1.87
C VAL A 308 0.19 -10.36 -2.57
N PHE A 309 -0.79 -11.02 -3.20
CA PHE A 309 -0.55 -12.23 -3.97
C PHE A 309 0.43 -11.97 -5.14
N THR A 310 0.19 -10.92 -5.91
CA THR A 310 1.03 -10.56 -7.07
C THR A 310 2.43 -10.16 -6.63
N ASP A 311 2.52 -9.34 -5.59
CA ASP A 311 3.79 -8.85 -5.05
C ASP A 311 4.63 -10.01 -4.48
N THR A 312 4.10 -10.70 -3.48
CA THR A 312 4.93 -11.60 -2.67
C THR A 312 4.86 -13.05 -3.16
N ILE A 313 3.65 -13.60 -3.38
CA ILE A 313 3.54 -15.01 -3.80
C ILE A 313 4.05 -15.19 -5.22
N LEU A 314 3.76 -14.26 -6.13
CA LEU A 314 4.18 -14.40 -7.52
C LEU A 314 5.58 -13.82 -7.75
N LEU A 315 5.78 -12.51 -7.65
CA LEU A 315 7.03 -11.86 -8.07
C LEU A 315 8.21 -12.18 -7.15
N CYS A 316 8.04 -12.15 -5.81
CA CYS A 316 9.14 -12.53 -4.92
C CYS A 316 9.53 -14.00 -5.07
N SER A 317 8.57 -14.91 -5.33
CA SER A 317 8.88 -16.32 -5.58
C SER A 317 9.65 -16.53 -6.88
N MET A 318 9.29 -15.77 -7.96
CA MET A 318 10.04 -15.80 -9.21
C MET A 318 11.52 -15.43 -8.99
N THR A 319 11.74 -14.31 -8.29
CA THR A 319 13.10 -13.89 -7.92
C THR A 319 13.81 -14.96 -7.08
N ALA A 320 13.13 -15.51 -6.08
CA ALA A 320 13.69 -16.50 -5.18
C ALA A 320 14.18 -17.74 -5.91
N PHE A 321 13.38 -18.32 -6.80
CA PHE A 321 13.78 -19.50 -7.57
C PHE A 321 14.99 -19.21 -8.46
N VAL A 322 15.03 -18.08 -9.16
CA VAL A 322 16.16 -17.69 -10.01
C VAL A 322 17.44 -17.55 -9.17
N VAL A 323 17.34 -16.88 -8.01
CA VAL A 323 18.48 -16.69 -7.10
C VAL A 323 18.94 -18.01 -6.50
N ILE A 324 18.02 -18.90 -6.07
CA ILE A 324 18.38 -20.21 -5.51
C ILE A 324 19.09 -21.07 -6.55
N PHE A 325 18.61 -21.11 -7.79
CA PHE A 325 19.26 -21.88 -8.87
C PHE A 325 20.67 -21.40 -9.19
N ALA A 326 20.92 -20.09 -9.04
CA ALA A 326 22.20 -19.49 -9.33
C ALA A 326 23.14 -19.43 -8.10
N PHE A 327 22.63 -19.67 -6.89
CA PHE A 327 23.34 -19.36 -5.65
C PHE A 327 24.69 -20.07 -5.54
N ASP A 328 24.77 -21.36 -5.90
CA ASP A 328 25.99 -22.14 -5.81
C ASP A 328 27.11 -21.59 -6.73
N SER A 329 26.71 -20.94 -7.85
CA SER A 329 27.64 -20.35 -8.81
C SER A 329 28.01 -18.91 -8.50
N VAL A 330 27.06 -18.10 -7.99
CA VAL A 330 27.26 -16.64 -7.81
C VAL A 330 27.16 -16.18 -6.36
N GLY A 331 26.49 -16.95 -5.50
CA GLY A 331 26.23 -16.56 -4.11
C GLY A 331 27.48 -16.40 -3.28
N GLN A 332 28.44 -17.32 -3.39
CA GLN A 332 29.69 -17.25 -2.63
C GLN A 332 30.52 -16.01 -2.99
N SER A 333 30.55 -15.63 -4.25
CA SER A 333 31.24 -14.40 -4.70
C SER A 333 30.52 -13.10 -4.29
N CYS A 334 29.26 -13.19 -3.88
CA CYS A 334 28.45 -12.06 -3.44
C CYS A 334 28.30 -11.95 -1.92
N ILE A 335 28.76 -12.94 -1.13
CA ILE A 335 28.64 -12.97 0.34
C ILE A 335 29.36 -11.78 1.00
N THR A 336 30.45 -11.30 0.41
CA THR A 336 31.18 -10.11 0.88
C THR A 336 30.52 -8.79 0.49
N ASP A 337 29.60 -8.82 -0.47
CA ASP A 337 28.85 -7.66 -0.94
C ASP A 337 27.50 -7.63 -0.22
N THR A 338 27.24 -6.59 0.54
CA THR A 338 26.00 -6.41 1.31
C THR A 338 24.80 -6.07 0.44
N SER A 339 24.97 -5.85 -0.86
CA SER A 339 23.88 -5.50 -1.77
C SER A 339 23.24 -6.76 -2.41
N GLY A 340 21.99 -7.05 -2.03
CA GLY A 340 21.19 -8.08 -2.69
C GLY A 340 20.99 -7.83 -4.20
N MET A 341 21.27 -6.60 -4.68
CA MET A 341 21.18 -6.23 -6.08
C MET A 341 22.22 -6.96 -6.93
N LEU A 342 23.48 -7.00 -6.51
CA LEU A 342 24.55 -7.67 -7.27
C LEU A 342 24.25 -9.17 -7.42
N LEU A 343 23.69 -9.80 -6.36
CA LEU A 343 23.28 -11.21 -6.43
C LEU A 343 22.16 -11.41 -7.46
N ALA A 344 21.12 -10.55 -7.46
CA ALA A 344 20.04 -10.66 -8.44
C ALA A 344 20.55 -10.47 -9.88
N VAL A 345 21.33 -9.41 -10.14
CA VAL A 345 21.88 -9.16 -11.47
C VAL A 345 22.72 -10.35 -11.95
N LYS A 346 23.65 -10.85 -11.15
CA LYS A 346 24.49 -12.01 -11.48
C LYS A 346 23.66 -13.29 -11.70
N ALA A 347 22.63 -13.50 -10.87
CA ALA A 347 21.75 -14.67 -11.00
C ALA A 347 21.02 -14.70 -12.36
N TYR A 348 20.48 -13.57 -12.78
CA TYR A 348 19.81 -13.48 -14.08
C TYR A 348 20.81 -13.53 -15.24
N SER A 349 21.96 -12.87 -15.11
CA SER A 349 23.01 -12.89 -16.16
C SER A 349 23.57 -14.28 -16.40
N LEU A 350 23.63 -15.14 -15.39
CA LEU A 350 24.07 -16.53 -15.52
C LEU A 350 23.24 -17.32 -16.54
N TYR A 351 21.93 -17.06 -16.61
CA TYR A 351 20.98 -17.83 -17.45
C TYR A 351 20.60 -17.13 -18.76
N LEU A 352 20.60 -15.79 -18.78
CA LEU A 352 20.14 -15.01 -19.94
C LEU A 352 21.29 -14.20 -20.60
N GLY A 353 22.52 -14.36 -20.09
CA GLY A 353 23.68 -13.63 -20.58
C GLY A 353 23.74 -12.18 -20.10
N ASP A 354 24.71 -11.41 -20.61
CA ASP A 354 24.95 -10.02 -20.16
C ASP A 354 23.79 -9.08 -20.41
N SER A 355 22.96 -9.33 -21.42
CA SER A 355 21.74 -8.57 -21.70
C SER A 355 20.71 -8.65 -20.55
N ALA A 356 20.71 -9.73 -19.77
CA ALA A 356 19.83 -9.86 -18.61
C ALA A 356 20.23 -8.94 -17.46
N GLY A 357 21.52 -8.70 -17.26
CA GLY A 357 22.00 -7.69 -16.32
C GLY A 357 21.44 -6.31 -16.64
N MET A 358 21.47 -5.94 -17.94
CA MET A 358 20.87 -4.69 -18.42
C MET A 358 19.35 -4.66 -18.17
N PHE A 359 18.63 -5.75 -18.48
CA PHE A 359 17.19 -5.86 -18.28
C PHE A 359 16.81 -5.71 -16.79
N ILE A 360 17.50 -6.39 -15.87
CA ILE A 360 17.24 -6.32 -14.43
C ILE A 360 17.54 -4.91 -13.90
N SER A 361 18.65 -4.30 -14.31
CA SER A 361 19.01 -2.95 -13.86
C SER A 361 18.02 -1.90 -14.34
N LEU A 362 17.59 -1.95 -15.59
CA LEU A 362 16.56 -1.07 -16.14
C LEU A 362 15.19 -1.32 -15.49
N SER A 363 14.82 -2.60 -15.30
CA SER A 363 13.58 -2.96 -14.61
C SER A 363 13.56 -2.41 -13.19
N THR A 364 14.66 -2.52 -12.44
CA THR A 364 14.80 -1.97 -11.09
C THR A 364 14.64 -0.45 -11.10
N ALA A 365 15.26 0.25 -12.06
CA ALA A 365 15.13 1.70 -12.17
C ALA A 365 13.68 2.15 -12.48
N ILE A 366 12.97 1.42 -13.34
CA ILE A 366 11.59 1.73 -13.69
C ILE A 366 10.65 1.40 -12.51
N PHE A 367 10.84 0.27 -11.82
CA PHE A 367 10.09 -0.04 -10.60
C PHE A 367 10.35 1.01 -9.50
N ALA A 368 11.61 1.41 -9.30
CA ALA A 368 11.97 2.47 -8.35
C ALA A 368 11.26 3.79 -8.70
N LEU A 369 11.25 4.22 -9.97
CA LEU A 369 10.52 5.41 -10.41
C LEU A 369 9.02 5.28 -10.13
N ALA A 370 8.41 4.13 -10.40
CA ALA A 370 7.00 3.90 -10.15
C ALA A 370 6.67 3.98 -8.65
N THR A 371 7.55 3.41 -7.80
CA THR A 371 7.43 3.50 -6.33
C THR A 371 7.55 4.94 -5.84
N LEU A 372 8.53 5.69 -6.36
CA LEU A 372 8.67 7.13 -6.05
C LEU A 372 7.38 7.88 -6.34
N VAL A 373 6.84 7.69 -7.52
CA VAL A 373 5.64 8.40 -7.98
C VAL A 373 4.44 8.04 -7.10
N CYS A 374 4.27 6.78 -6.73
CA CYS A 374 3.22 6.33 -5.82
C CYS A 374 3.38 6.91 -4.41
N TRP A 375 4.57 6.79 -3.83
CA TRP A 375 4.84 7.29 -2.48
C TRP A 375 4.76 8.81 -2.36
N SER A 376 5.04 9.54 -3.45
CA SER A 376 4.79 10.99 -3.48
C SER A 376 3.33 11.33 -3.24
N HIS A 377 2.42 10.52 -3.79
CA HIS A 377 0.99 10.66 -3.57
C HIS A 377 0.61 10.34 -2.10
N TYR A 378 1.19 9.30 -1.49
CA TYR A 378 0.97 8.98 -0.07
C TYR A 378 1.43 10.12 0.85
N GLY A 379 2.61 10.68 0.59
CA GLY A 379 3.11 11.83 1.34
C GLY A 379 2.25 13.09 1.15
N LEU A 380 1.79 13.37 -0.07
CA LEU A 380 0.89 14.49 -0.36
C LEU A 380 -0.44 14.37 0.38
N GLU A 381 -1.00 13.16 0.49
CA GLU A 381 -2.21 12.92 1.26
C GLU A 381 -1.99 13.21 2.76
N GLY A 382 -0.80 12.83 3.29
CA GLY A 382 -0.38 13.22 4.64
C GLY A 382 -0.29 14.73 4.84
N VAL A 383 0.33 15.45 3.89
CA VAL A 383 0.42 16.92 3.89
C VAL A 383 -0.98 17.55 3.87
N TRP A 384 -1.88 17.02 3.03
CA TRP A 384 -3.26 17.50 2.94
C TRP A 384 -4.01 17.30 4.26
N TYR A 385 -3.89 16.12 4.86
CA TYR A 385 -4.52 15.81 6.15
C TYR A 385 -4.06 16.76 7.26
N ILE A 386 -2.75 16.98 7.40
CA ILE A 386 -2.17 17.88 8.42
C ILE A 386 -2.58 19.33 8.16
N SER A 387 -2.51 19.80 6.91
CA SER A 387 -2.89 21.17 6.54
C SER A 387 -4.33 21.48 6.93
N ARG A 388 -5.23 20.49 6.76
CA ARG A 388 -6.63 20.60 7.14
C ARG A 388 -6.84 20.71 8.65
N ILE A 389 -6.10 19.92 9.44
CA ILE A 389 -6.15 20.00 10.91
C ILE A 389 -5.72 21.40 11.37
N ILE A 390 -4.62 21.92 10.83
CA ILE A 390 -4.09 23.24 11.19
C ILE A 390 -5.08 24.32 10.78
N LYS A 391 -5.65 24.28 9.57
CA LYS A 391 -6.67 25.21 9.10
C LYS A 391 -7.87 25.26 10.04
N LYS A 392 -8.39 24.06 10.44
CA LYS A 392 -9.51 23.97 11.38
C LYS A 392 -9.18 24.56 12.76
N LYS A 393 -7.96 24.34 13.27
CA LYS A 393 -7.54 24.78 14.60
C LYS A 393 -7.22 26.28 14.68
N ARG A 394 -6.60 26.83 13.62
CA ARG A 394 -6.12 28.23 13.61
C ARG A 394 -7.04 29.21 12.90
N ASN A 395 -8.09 28.74 12.22
CA ASN A 395 -8.99 29.52 11.36
C ASN A 395 -8.22 30.38 10.31
N THR A 396 -7.04 29.91 9.88
CA THR A 396 -6.18 30.63 8.92
C THR A 396 -6.32 30.03 7.53
N PRO A 397 -6.37 30.84 6.45
CA PRO A 397 -6.42 30.33 5.09
C PRO A 397 -5.05 29.75 4.70
N ILE A 398 -4.84 28.45 4.93
CA ILE A 398 -3.65 27.77 4.42
C ILE A 398 -3.89 27.44 2.95
N ARG A 399 -3.04 27.96 2.06
CA ARG A 399 -3.06 27.61 0.63
C ARG A 399 -2.39 26.27 0.45
N PHE A 400 -3.18 25.19 0.32
CA PHE A 400 -2.67 23.83 0.11
C PHE A 400 -1.75 23.75 -1.13
N GLY A 401 -2.06 24.49 -2.21
CA GLY A 401 -1.23 24.52 -3.40
C GLY A 401 0.22 24.92 -3.14
N MET A 402 0.45 25.87 -2.22
CA MET A 402 1.81 26.25 -1.82
C MET A 402 2.53 25.09 -1.09
N LEU A 403 1.87 24.44 -0.13
CA LEU A 403 2.44 23.29 0.60
C LEU A 403 2.72 22.13 -0.34
N ARG A 404 1.79 21.84 -1.27
CA ARG A 404 1.96 20.83 -2.30
C ARG A 404 3.21 21.10 -3.14
N ASN A 405 3.35 22.32 -3.66
CA ASN A 405 4.51 22.67 -4.50
C ASN A 405 5.83 22.59 -3.72
N MET A 406 5.85 23.06 -2.48
CA MET A 406 7.01 22.94 -1.59
C MET A 406 7.37 21.47 -1.35
N TYR A 407 6.40 20.63 -1.04
CA TYR A 407 6.60 19.20 -0.87
C TYR A 407 7.18 18.56 -2.14
N ILE A 408 6.62 18.84 -3.33
CA ILE A 408 7.09 18.28 -4.61
C ILE A 408 8.54 18.69 -4.89
N ILE A 409 8.89 19.96 -4.67
CA ILE A 409 10.26 20.47 -4.87
C ILE A 409 11.22 19.72 -3.94
N LEU A 410 10.94 19.67 -2.64
CA LEU A 410 11.77 18.97 -1.66
C LEU A 410 11.88 17.47 -1.98
N TYR A 411 10.80 16.85 -2.42
CA TYR A 411 10.75 15.46 -2.80
C TYR A 411 11.65 15.15 -4.02
N CYS A 412 11.61 16.00 -5.05
CA CYS A 412 12.47 15.87 -6.22
C CYS A 412 13.95 16.16 -5.90
N VAL A 413 14.23 17.11 -5.02
CA VAL A 413 15.61 17.37 -4.53
C VAL A 413 16.13 16.13 -3.78
N ALA A 414 15.32 15.53 -2.90
CA ALA A 414 15.68 14.31 -2.19
C ALA A 414 15.96 13.16 -3.16
N ALA A 415 15.17 13.02 -4.23
CA ALA A 415 15.41 12.04 -5.29
C ALA A 415 16.75 12.30 -6.02
N ALA A 416 17.03 13.55 -6.41
CA ALA A 416 18.26 13.89 -7.13
C ALA A 416 19.53 13.50 -6.34
N ILE A 417 19.54 13.74 -5.02
CA ILE A 417 20.69 13.42 -4.16
C ILE A 417 20.63 11.99 -3.59
N GLY A 418 19.48 11.30 -3.70
CA GLY A 418 19.26 9.97 -3.10
C GLY A 418 20.27 8.92 -3.54
N GLY A 419 20.72 8.98 -4.81
CA GLY A 419 21.70 8.04 -5.34
C GLY A 419 23.08 8.06 -4.66
N ILE A 420 23.47 9.18 -4.06
CA ILE A 420 24.79 9.36 -3.43
C ILE A 420 24.75 9.28 -1.89
N LEU A 421 23.58 9.19 -1.28
CA LEU A 421 23.45 9.12 0.17
C LEU A 421 23.82 7.75 0.72
N SER A 422 24.47 7.72 1.90
CA SER A 422 24.77 6.46 2.61
C SER A 422 23.49 5.84 3.18
N GLY A 423 23.32 4.51 2.98
CA GLY A 423 22.06 3.84 3.23
C GLY A 423 21.69 3.59 4.69
N ASP A 424 22.65 3.34 5.60
CA ASP A 424 22.38 2.69 6.89
C ASP A 424 21.39 3.46 7.78
N ILE A 425 21.61 4.75 7.98
CA ILE A 425 20.70 5.57 8.82
C ILE A 425 19.33 5.73 8.16
N ILE A 426 19.28 5.76 6.82
CA ILE A 426 18.04 5.90 6.06
C ILE A 426 17.21 4.64 6.18
N TRP A 427 17.85 3.47 6.08
CA TRP A 427 17.21 2.17 6.30
C TRP A 427 16.71 2.03 7.73
N ALA A 428 17.57 2.33 8.73
CA ALA A 428 17.21 2.24 10.14
C ALA A 428 16.02 3.14 10.51
N PHE A 429 15.99 4.37 9.98
CA PHE A 429 14.87 5.29 10.18
C PHE A 429 13.60 4.83 9.45
N SER A 430 13.72 4.30 8.24
CA SER A 430 12.58 3.79 7.48
C SER A 430 11.92 2.61 8.18
N ASP A 431 12.72 1.64 8.64
CA ASP A 431 12.22 0.49 9.39
C ASP A 431 11.53 0.93 10.69
N PHE A 432 12.09 1.90 11.39
CA PHE A 432 11.50 2.48 12.60
C PHE A 432 10.16 3.16 12.32
N ALA A 433 10.09 4.01 11.29
CA ALA A 433 8.86 4.73 10.94
C ALA A 433 7.76 3.76 10.49
N VAL A 434 8.09 2.80 9.62
CA VAL A 434 7.17 1.73 9.18
C VAL A 434 6.72 0.88 10.35
N GLY A 435 7.62 0.56 11.29
CA GLY A 435 7.29 -0.19 12.50
C GLY A 435 6.21 0.50 13.33
N ILE A 436 6.36 1.80 13.60
CA ILE A 436 5.36 2.59 14.33
C ILE A 436 4.05 2.68 13.52
N MET A 437 4.12 2.99 12.23
CA MET A 437 2.94 3.08 11.37
C MET A 437 2.15 1.77 11.37
N THR A 438 2.83 0.64 11.27
CA THR A 438 2.22 -0.70 11.30
C THR A 438 1.53 -0.97 12.63
N CYS A 439 2.18 -0.69 13.76
CA CYS A 439 1.58 -0.85 15.09
C CYS A 439 0.31 -0.01 15.23
N MET A 440 0.36 1.27 14.84
CA MET A 440 -0.78 2.18 14.92
C MET A 440 -1.92 1.75 14.00
N ASN A 441 -1.59 1.34 12.79
CA ASN A 441 -2.58 0.92 11.80
C ASN A 441 -3.26 -0.39 12.20
N ILE A 442 -2.51 -1.43 12.59
CA ILE A 442 -3.09 -2.70 13.04
C ILE A 442 -3.98 -2.49 14.27
N ALA A 443 -3.56 -1.67 15.23
CA ALA A 443 -4.39 -1.34 16.39
C ALA A 443 -5.71 -0.67 15.97
N ALA A 444 -5.68 0.24 14.99
CA ALA A 444 -6.88 0.88 14.45
C ALA A 444 -7.77 -0.11 13.68
N VAL A 445 -7.19 -0.99 12.86
CA VAL A 445 -7.89 -2.04 12.12
C VAL A 445 -8.58 -3.01 13.10
N MET A 446 -7.88 -3.46 14.13
CA MET A 446 -8.44 -4.35 15.16
C MET A 446 -9.55 -3.66 15.99
N LYS A 447 -9.42 -2.38 16.29
CA LYS A 447 -10.46 -1.60 16.96
C LYS A 447 -11.74 -1.52 16.13
N ASN A 448 -11.63 -1.42 14.81
CA ASN A 448 -12.76 -1.32 13.89
C ASN A 448 -13.17 -2.68 13.28
N ARG A 449 -12.71 -3.82 13.81
CA ARG A 449 -12.97 -5.16 13.29
C ARG A 449 -14.44 -5.51 13.04
N LYS A 450 -15.34 -4.97 13.86
CA LYS A 450 -16.80 -5.18 13.70
C LYS A 450 -17.32 -4.55 12.40
N GLU A 451 -16.84 -3.36 12.05
CA GLU A 451 -17.21 -2.67 10.81
C GLU A 451 -16.74 -3.44 9.59
N ILE A 452 -15.49 -3.93 9.62
CA ILE A 452 -14.92 -4.77 8.54
C ILE A 452 -15.76 -6.02 8.33
N THR A 453 -16.11 -6.72 9.43
CA THR A 453 -16.93 -7.93 9.38
C THR A 453 -18.33 -7.65 8.80
N LEU A 454 -18.95 -6.52 9.18
CA LEU A 454 -20.25 -6.12 8.67
C LEU A 454 -20.20 -5.81 7.16
N GLU A 455 -19.23 -5.04 6.70
CA GLU A 455 -19.06 -4.72 5.27
C GLU A 455 -18.79 -6.00 4.47
N THR A 456 -17.95 -6.90 4.96
CA THR A 456 -17.66 -8.16 4.28
C THR A 456 -18.91 -9.05 4.16
N LYS A 457 -19.65 -9.23 5.25
CA LYS A 457 -20.90 -10.01 5.24
C LYS A 457 -21.95 -9.39 4.34
N SER A 458 -22.15 -8.08 4.37
CA SER A 458 -23.12 -7.40 3.52
C SER A 458 -22.84 -7.61 2.03
N TYR A 459 -21.56 -7.76 1.68
CA TYR A 459 -21.14 -8.01 0.30
C TYR A 459 -21.25 -9.49 -0.09
N PHE A 460 -20.78 -10.43 0.73
CA PHE A 460 -20.66 -11.83 0.37
C PHE A 460 -21.92 -12.67 0.68
N GLU A 461 -22.69 -12.33 1.73
CA GLU A 461 -23.88 -13.07 2.11
C GLU A 461 -25.16 -12.55 1.38
N PRO A 462 -26.18 -13.39 1.11
CA PRO A 462 -27.41 -12.96 0.43
C PRO A 462 -28.22 -11.95 1.25
N CYS A 463 -28.82 -10.98 0.57
CA CYS A 463 -29.54 -9.83 1.14
C CYS A 463 -30.71 -10.14 2.08
N HIS A 464 -31.25 -11.38 2.12
CA HIS A 464 -32.44 -11.75 2.92
C HIS A 464 -32.21 -11.77 4.43
N LYS A 465 -31.01 -12.07 4.90
CA LYS A 465 -30.70 -12.09 6.36
C LYS A 465 -30.34 -10.70 6.95
N TYR A 466 -30.03 -9.72 6.12
CA TYR A 466 -29.50 -8.42 6.59
C TYR A 466 -30.56 -7.36 6.83
N LYS A 467 -31.71 -7.39 6.16
CA LYS A 467 -32.78 -6.42 6.38
C LYS A 467 -33.28 -6.42 7.84
N THR A 468 -33.30 -7.58 8.48
CA THR A 468 -33.76 -7.71 9.87
C THR A 468 -32.81 -7.06 10.88
N VAL A 469 -31.49 -7.11 10.65
CA VAL A 469 -30.49 -6.56 11.59
C VAL A 469 -30.35 -5.03 11.45
N LEU A 470 -30.49 -4.48 10.26
CA LEU A 470 -30.48 -3.04 10.00
C LEU A 470 -31.75 -2.37 10.53
N ASN A 471 -32.92 -2.97 10.34
CA ASN A 471 -34.19 -2.46 10.89
C ASN A 471 -34.20 -2.49 12.42
N HIS A 472 -33.58 -3.48 13.07
CA HIS A 472 -33.46 -3.50 14.53
C HIS A 472 -32.52 -2.40 15.08
N ARG A 473 -31.50 -1.96 14.31
CA ARG A 473 -30.60 -0.87 14.72
C ARG A 473 -31.13 0.52 14.40
N GLN A 474 -31.89 0.69 13.32
CA GLN A 474 -32.58 1.95 13.05
C GLN A 474 -33.65 2.23 14.06
N ASN A 475 -34.36 1.20 14.57
CA ASN A 475 -35.35 1.33 15.64
C ASN A 475 -34.73 1.57 17.03
N LEU A 476 -33.44 1.31 17.24
CA LEU A 476 -32.72 1.59 18.49
C LEU A 476 -31.95 2.92 18.49
N SER A 477 -31.84 3.60 17.33
CA SER A 477 -31.13 4.89 17.21
C SER A 477 -32.07 6.10 17.03
N THR A 478 -33.37 5.94 17.21
CA THR A 478 -34.33 7.04 17.14
C THR A 478 -35.01 7.27 18.49
N PRO A 479 -34.36 8.07 19.37
CA PRO A 479 -35.12 9.06 20.08
C PRO A 479 -34.43 10.42 19.90
N CYS A 480 -34.84 11.27 18.98
CA CYS A 480 -34.66 12.73 18.96
C CYS A 480 -34.85 13.40 17.58
N GLN A 481 -35.44 12.76 16.56
CA GLN A 481 -35.71 13.45 15.29
C GLN A 481 -37.20 13.81 15.03
N ASN A 482 -38.11 13.42 15.93
CA ASN A 482 -39.53 13.77 15.74
C ASN A 482 -39.92 15.19 16.22
N HIS A 483 -38.98 16.00 16.72
CA HIS A 483 -39.28 17.40 17.10
C HIS A 483 -38.84 18.45 16.09
N GLN A 484 -38.11 18.11 15.05
CA GLN A 484 -37.73 19.10 14.01
C GLN A 484 -38.62 19.09 12.76
N ASN A 485 -39.31 18.00 12.47
CA ASN A 485 -40.21 17.95 11.30
C ASN A 485 -41.59 18.54 11.57
N SER A 486 -42.04 18.69 12.81
CA SER A 486 -43.27 19.38 13.13
C SER A 486 -43.18 20.90 12.97
N ASN A 487 -42.01 21.49 13.18
CA ASN A 487 -41.79 22.93 12.99
C ASN A 487 -41.61 23.36 11.52
N HIS A 488 -41.18 22.45 10.63
CA HIS A 488 -41.05 22.78 9.19
C HIS A 488 -42.38 22.71 8.45
N GLN A 489 -43.32 21.85 8.86
CA GLN A 489 -44.68 21.82 8.26
C GLN A 489 -45.52 22.99 8.71
N THR A 490 -45.36 23.48 9.92
CA THR A 490 -46.09 24.67 10.43
C THR A 490 -45.64 25.95 9.76
N HIS A 491 -44.35 26.08 9.43
CA HIS A 491 -43.81 27.24 8.68
C HIS A 491 -44.14 27.26 7.19
N GLN A 492 -44.34 26.09 6.58
CA GLN A 492 -44.78 26.03 5.16
C GLN A 492 -46.27 26.32 5.00
N ASN A 493 -47.12 25.91 5.97
CA ASN A 493 -48.55 26.23 5.96
C ASN A 493 -48.85 27.69 6.28
N LEU A 494 -47.98 28.38 7.01
CA LEU A 494 -48.12 29.84 7.28
C LEU A 494 -47.65 30.67 6.06
N ARG A 495 -46.75 30.23 5.26
CA ARG A 495 -46.34 30.92 4.01
C ARG A 495 -47.32 30.74 2.87
N SER A 496 -48.00 29.61 2.73
CA SER A 496 -49.05 29.39 1.73
C SER A 496 -50.31 30.19 1.99
N ASN A 497 -50.70 30.41 3.27
CA ASN A 497 -51.83 31.24 3.63
C ASN A 497 -51.59 32.76 3.49
N HIS A 498 -50.34 33.22 3.53
CA HIS A 498 -50.02 34.63 3.28
C HIS A 498 -49.96 34.97 1.81
N HIS A 499 -49.62 33.99 0.93
CA HIS A 499 -49.59 34.22 -0.54
C HIS A 499 -50.98 34.22 -1.16
N ASN A 500 -51.96 33.52 -0.60
CA ASN A 500 -53.32 33.50 -1.07
C ASN A 500 -54.17 34.73 -0.59
N LYS A 501 -53.76 35.42 0.49
CA LYS A 501 -54.41 36.65 0.93
C LYS A 501 -53.96 37.90 0.16
N VAL A 502 -52.78 37.89 -0.46
CA VAL A 502 -52.27 39.02 -1.24
C VAL A 502 -52.73 38.96 -2.72
N LYS A 503 -53.18 37.81 -3.25
CA LYS A 503 -53.72 37.68 -4.61
C LYS A 503 -55.18 38.11 -4.77
N ASN A 504 -55.94 38.24 -3.68
CA ASN A 504 -57.34 38.64 -3.76
C ASN A 504 -57.60 40.15 -3.50
N SER A 505 -56.59 40.99 -3.41
CA SER A 505 -56.71 42.44 -3.17
C SER A 505 -56.25 43.35 -4.32
N LEU A 506 -55.99 42.79 -5.50
CA LEU A 506 -55.62 43.59 -6.68
C LEU A 506 -56.44 43.12 -7.91
N GLN A 507 -57.68 43.48 -8.01
CA GLN A 507 -58.43 43.67 -9.23
C GLN A 507 -58.75 45.14 -9.35
N PRO A 508 -58.34 45.84 -10.42
CA PRO A 508 -58.81 47.19 -10.72
C PRO A 508 -60.12 47.10 -11.44
N ASP A 509 -61.12 47.82 -10.94
CA ASP A 509 -62.36 48.15 -11.61
C ASP A 509 -62.04 49.01 -12.86
N HIS A 510 -62.39 48.49 -13.99
CA HIS A 510 -62.56 49.31 -15.24
C HIS A 510 -63.99 49.79 -15.28
N ASN A 511 -64.20 51.08 -15.06
CA ASN A 511 -65.24 51.89 -15.76
C ASN A 511 -64.90 53.40 -15.60
N PHE A 512 -64.76 54.03 -16.76
CA PHE A 512 -64.56 55.37 -17.21
C PHE A 512 -63.17 55.76 -17.66
#